data_a1f1c0f7fc5075a9e5290ea3fc43d233
#
_entry.id   a1f1c0f7fc5075a9e5290ea3fc43d233
#
_cell.length_a   1.000
_cell.length_b   1.000
_cell.length_c   1.000
_cell.angle_alpha   90.00
_cell.angle_beta   90.00
_cell.angle_gamma   90.00
#
_symmetry.space_group_name_H-M   'P 1'
#
loop_
_entity.id
_entity.type
_entity.pdbx_description
1 polymer ?
#
loop_
_entity_poly.entity_id
_entity_poly.type
_entity_poly.pdbx_seq_one_letter_code
_entity_poly.pdbx_strand_id
1 'polypeptide(L)'
;MHLQLGASNGTLLDGSESWGEVAEGALASWNSGMTNMRFTVIRDSTSALGYGNSANNVFFSSTVYGEGWASRTLAVTLSRTNSNGVRLEGDVIFNNNLSWNSYRGPLRSSTGGGTLNDFRRVALHEFGHVLGLG
;
A
#
# COMPACT_ATOMS: atom_id res chain seq x y z
N MET A 1 -10.59 2.60 1.18
CA MET A 1 -9.45 1.72 0.83
C MET A 1 -9.76 0.33 1.36
N HIS A 2 -9.79 -0.65 0.49
CA HIS A 2 -9.98 -2.06 0.82
C HIS A 2 -8.63 -2.69 1.12
N LEU A 3 -8.31 -2.91 2.40
CA LEU A 3 -7.05 -3.50 2.81
C LEU A 3 -7.13 -5.03 2.69
N GLN A 4 -6.32 -5.61 1.82
CA GLN A 4 -6.30 -7.02 1.44
C GLN A 4 -4.86 -7.54 1.47
N LEU A 5 -4.16 -7.23 2.57
CA LEU A 5 -2.71 -7.40 2.70
C LEU A 5 -2.31 -8.79 3.22
N GLY A 6 -3.26 -9.56 3.70
CA GLY A 6 -2.97 -10.85 4.33
C GLY A 6 -2.30 -10.73 5.69
N ALA A 7 -1.93 -11.87 6.26
CA ALA A 7 -1.26 -11.95 7.55
C ALA A 7 0.23 -11.59 7.43
N SER A 8 0.78 -10.96 8.46
CA SER A 8 2.23 -10.85 8.64
C SER A 8 2.79 -12.11 9.32
N ASN A 9 4.09 -12.34 9.17
CA ASN A 9 4.78 -13.42 9.89
C ASN A 9 5.08 -12.98 11.33
N GLY A 10 4.04 -12.94 12.17
CA GLY A 10 4.15 -12.49 13.56
C GLY A 10 4.16 -10.96 13.68
N THR A 11 4.53 -10.48 14.86
CA THR A 11 4.64 -9.06 15.19
C THR A 11 5.74 -8.40 14.36
N LEU A 12 5.44 -7.25 13.78
CA LEU A 12 6.38 -6.47 12.99
C LEU A 12 7.39 -5.73 13.91
N LEU A 13 8.50 -5.28 13.35
CA LEU A 13 9.60 -4.67 14.13
C LEU A 13 9.20 -3.40 14.87
N ASP A 14 8.17 -2.70 14.42
CA ASP A 14 7.62 -1.52 15.10
C ASP A 14 6.57 -1.85 16.17
N GLY A 15 6.30 -3.13 16.39
CA GLY A 15 5.30 -3.63 17.32
C GLY A 15 3.91 -3.83 16.74
N SER A 16 3.68 -3.48 15.47
CA SER A 16 2.39 -3.71 14.81
C SER A 16 2.10 -5.20 14.64
N GLU A 17 0.84 -5.59 14.80
CA GLU A 17 0.41 -6.99 14.75
C GLU A 17 0.11 -7.48 13.33
N SER A 18 -0.09 -6.56 12.38
CA SER A 18 -0.44 -6.90 10.99
C SER A 18 -0.09 -5.79 10.01
N TRP A 19 0.01 -6.15 8.74
CA TRP A 19 0.14 -5.18 7.64
C TRP A 19 -1.05 -4.22 7.58
N GLY A 20 -2.27 -4.72 7.86
CA GLY A 20 -3.47 -3.90 7.89
C GLY A 20 -3.41 -2.81 8.94
N GLU A 21 -2.88 -3.11 10.13
CA GLU A 21 -2.67 -2.11 11.18
C GLU A 21 -1.70 -1.00 10.74
N VAL A 22 -0.59 -1.36 10.11
CA VAL A 22 0.38 -0.39 9.60
C VAL A 22 -0.23 0.49 8.50
N ALA A 23 -0.93 -0.12 7.54
CA ALA A 23 -1.59 0.60 6.45
C ALA A 23 -2.66 1.56 6.97
N GLU A 24 -3.47 1.12 7.94
CA GLU A 24 -4.48 1.97 8.59
C GLU A 24 -3.84 3.16 9.30
N GLY A 25 -2.72 2.95 9.99
CA GLY A 25 -1.94 4.03 10.61
C GLY A 25 -1.40 5.03 9.59
N ALA A 26 -0.94 4.55 8.43
CA ALA A 26 -0.48 5.42 7.33
C ALA A 26 -1.64 6.25 6.74
N LEU A 27 -2.80 5.63 6.53
CA LEU A 27 -4.01 6.33 6.08
C LEU A 27 -4.51 7.36 7.11
N ALA A 28 -4.45 7.01 8.40
CA ALA A 28 -4.80 7.94 9.48
C ALA A 28 -3.87 9.16 9.52
N SER A 29 -2.58 8.97 9.19
CA SER A 29 -1.62 10.08 9.09
C SER A 29 -2.02 11.07 7.99
N TRP A 30 -2.46 10.59 6.83
CA TRP A 30 -3.00 11.44 5.78
C TRP A 30 -4.31 12.11 6.21
N ASN A 31 -5.24 11.36 6.80
CA ASN A 31 -6.51 11.88 7.27
C ASN A 31 -6.35 13.03 8.27
N SER A 32 -5.33 13.00 9.11
CA SER A 32 -5.06 14.04 10.10
C SER A 32 -4.68 15.39 9.48
N GLY A 33 -4.13 15.38 8.26
CA GLY A 33 -3.73 16.58 7.53
C GLY A 33 -4.77 17.09 6.52
N MET A 34 -5.90 16.37 6.35
CA MET A 34 -6.91 16.70 5.35
C MET A 34 -8.20 17.22 6.01
N THR A 35 -8.80 18.25 5.41
CA THR A 35 -10.05 18.85 5.90
C THR A 35 -11.28 18.47 5.09
N ASN A 36 -11.15 18.32 3.77
CA ASN A 36 -12.27 18.15 2.84
C ASN A 36 -12.40 16.74 2.26
N MET A 37 -11.47 15.86 2.58
CA MET A 37 -11.44 14.49 2.09
C MET A 37 -10.89 13.58 3.18
N ARG A 38 -11.35 12.34 3.21
CA ARG A 38 -10.86 11.34 4.14
C ARG A 38 -10.78 9.98 3.47
N PHE A 39 -9.74 9.22 3.80
CA PHE A 39 -9.74 7.79 3.53
C PHE A 39 -10.69 7.07 4.50
N THR A 40 -11.57 6.26 3.95
CA THR A 40 -12.31 5.25 4.71
C THR A 40 -11.60 3.91 4.56
N VAL A 41 -11.43 3.19 5.65
CA VAL A 41 -10.67 1.94 5.71
C VAL A 41 -11.60 0.77 5.93
N ILE A 42 -11.45 -0.27 5.10
CA ILE A 42 -12.09 -1.57 5.28
C ILE A 42 -10.95 -2.58 5.45
N ARG A 43 -10.74 -3.01 6.68
CA ARG A 43 -9.68 -3.99 7.00
C ARG A 43 -10.17 -5.39 6.65
N ASP A 44 -9.25 -6.24 6.19
CA ASP A 44 -9.53 -7.64 5.80
C ASP A 44 -10.70 -7.76 4.82
N SER A 45 -10.73 -6.83 3.85
CA SER A 45 -11.78 -6.76 2.85
C SER A 45 -11.84 -8.02 1.99
N THR A 46 -13.04 -8.45 1.67
CA THR A 46 -13.33 -9.56 0.75
C THR A 46 -13.71 -9.08 -0.65
N SER A 47 -13.55 -7.78 -0.94
CA SER A 47 -13.79 -7.23 -2.28
C SER A 47 -12.90 -7.91 -3.32
N ALA A 48 -13.41 -8.13 -4.51
CA ALA A 48 -12.60 -8.69 -5.60
C ALA A 48 -11.44 -7.75 -5.94
N LEU A 49 -10.27 -8.33 -6.24
CA LEU A 49 -9.14 -7.59 -6.78
C LEU A 49 -9.35 -7.36 -8.27
N GLY A 50 -9.05 -6.16 -8.76
CA GLY A 50 -9.13 -5.88 -10.19
C GLY A 50 -9.08 -4.40 -10.50
N TYR A 51 -8.35 -4.06 -11.56
CA TYR A 51 -8.33 -2.70 -12.06
C TYR A 51 -9.66 -2.39 -12.79
N GLY A 52 -10.22 -1.24 -12.50
CA GLY A 52 -11.49 -0.80 -13.10
C GLY A 52 -12.74 -1.39 -12.44
N ASN A 53 -12.62 -1.91 -11.20
CA ASN A 53 -13.73 -2.51 -10.45
C ASN A 53 -14.46 -1.52 -9.54
N SER A 54 -14.06 -0.25 -9.55
CA SER A 54 -14.59 0.83 -8.70
C SER A 54 -14.32 0.63 -7.20
N ALA A 55 -13.37 -0.23 -6.85
CA ALA A 55 -12.86 -0.38 -5.49
C ALA A 55 -11.39 0.05 -5.44
N ASN A 56 -10.97 0.68 -4.34
CA ASN A 56 -9.59 1.03 -4.11
C ASN A 56 -8.91 -0.11 -3.36
N ASN A 57 -8.29 -1.03 -4.09
CA ASN A 57 -7.67 -2.23 -3.53
C ASN A 57 -6.24 -1.94 -3.05
N VAL A 58 -5.84 -2.50 -1.91
CA VAL A 58 -4.49 -2.41 -1.34
C VAL A 58 -4.00 -3.82 -1.02
N PHE A 59 -3.00 -4.31 -1.73
CA PHE A 59 -2.58 -5.70 -1.61
C PHE A 59 -1.13 -5.94 -2.03
N PHE A 60 -0.59 -7.10 -1.62
CA PHE A 60 0.67 -7.62 -2.12
C PHE A 60 0.44 -8.51 -3.34
N SER A 61 1.33 -8.42 -4.34
CA SER A 61 1.27 -9.30 -5.51
C SER A 61 2.66 -9.54 -6.10
N SER A 62 2.85 -10.72 -6.68
CA SER A 62 4.05 -11.06 -7.45
C SER A 62 4.07 -10.41 -8.84
N THR A 63 2.95 -9.84 -9.29
CA THR A 63 2.78 -9.14 -10.56
C THR A 63 1.92 -7.89 -10.37
N VAL A 64 1.96 -6.97 -11.33
CA VAL A 64 1.05 -5.83 -11.41
C VAL A 64 -0.07 -6.21 -12.39
N TYR A 65 -1.14 -6.81 -11.87
CA TYR A 65 -2.25 -7.34 -12.67
C TYR A 65 -1.80 -8.20 -13.86
N GLY A 66 -0.88 -9.14 -13.60
CA GLY A 66 -0.32 -10.04 -14.60
C GLY A 66 0.96 -9.55 -15.29
N GLU A 67 1.27 -8.27 -15.22
CA GLU A 67 2.51 -7.71 -15.75
C GLU A 67 3.68 -7.85 -14.76
N GLY A 68 4.88 -8.08 -15.29
CA GLY A 68 6.08 -8.16 -14.45
C GLY A 68 6.44 -6.83 -13.80
N TRP A 69 7.02 -6.90 -12.61
CA TRP A 69 7.53 -5.71 -11.92
C TRP A 69 8.71 -5.09 -12.66
N ALA A 70 8.69 -3.77 -12.79
CA ALA A 70 9.88 -3.02 -13.24
C ALA A 70 11.01 -3.15 -12.20
N SER A 71 12.25 -3.07 -12.67
CA SER A 71 13.44 -3.14 -11.81
C SER A 71 13.38 -2.09 -10.69
N ARG A 72 13.67 -2.49 -9.46
CA ARG A 72 13.73 -1.64 -8.26
C ARG A 72 12.39 -1.01 -7.84
N THR A 73 11.28 -1.46 -8.40
CA THR A 73 9.96 -0.94 -8.02
C THR A 73 9.45 -1.68 -6.78
N LEU A 74 9.21 -0.93 -5.71
CA LEU A 74 8.74 -1.45 -4.42
C LEU A 74 7.23 -1.62 -4.40
N ALA A 75 6.53 -0.65 -4.94
CA ALA A 75 5.07 -0.61 -5.02
C ALA A 75 4.65 0.27 -6.19
N VAL A 76 3.38 0.20 -6.56
CA VAL A 76 2.78 1.07 -7.57
C VAL A 76 1.39 1.49 -7.13
N THR A 77 1.01 2.70 -7.51
CA THR A 77 -0.37 3.18 -7.42
C THR A 77 -0.93 3.32 -8.83
N LEU A 78 -1.96 2.55 -9.14
CA LEU A 78 -2.68 2.63 -10.40
C LEU A 78 -3.97 3.41 -10.21
N SER A 79 -4.13 4.49 -10.95
CA SER A 79 -5.30 5.36 -10.85
C SER A 79 -6.13 5.34 -12.11
N ARG A 80 -7.44 5.38 -11.94
CA ARG A 80 -8.40 5.58 -13.03
C ARG A 80 -9.14 6.89 -12.82
N THR A 81 -9.18 7.73 -13.85
CA THR A 81 -9.88 9.00 -13.84
C THR A 81 -10.89 9.04 -14.98
N ASN A 82 -11.97 9.81 -14.81
CA ASN A 82 -12.91 10.08 -15.90
C ASN A 82 -12.40 11.21 -16.81
N SER A 83 -13.19 11.51 -17.86
CA SER A 83 -12.87 12.58 -18.81
C SER A 83 -12.78 13.99 -18.20
N ASN A 84 -13.37 14.19 -17.03
CA ASN A 84 -13.33 15.46 -16.29
C ASN A 84 -12.15 15.54 -15.31
N GLY A 85 -11.26 14.54 -15.31
CA GLY A 85 -10.12 14.49 -14.41
C GLY A 85 -10.45 14.03 -12.98
N VAL A 86 -11.67 13.59 -12.73
CA VAL A 86 -12.08 13.09 -11.42
C VAL A 86 -11.56 11.67 -11.24
N ARG A 87 -10.85 11.43 -10.15
CA ARG A 87 -10.32 10.10 -9.81
C ARG A 87 -11.47 9.20 -9.37
N LEU A 88 -11.60 8.08 -10.05
CA LEU A 88 -12.64 7.07 -9.78
C LEU A 88 -12.12 5.90 -8.95
N GLU A 89 -10.82 5.63 -9.06
CA GLU A 89 -10.20 4.46 -8.44
C GLU A 89 -8.70 4.70 -8.24
N GLY A 90 -8.14 4.15 -7.18
CA GLY A 90 -6.71 4.14 -6.92
C GLY A 90 -6.32 2.85 -6.22
N ASP A 91 -5.66 1.93 -6.92
CA ASP A 91 -5.16 0.68 -6.38
C ASP A 91 -3.71 0.83 -5.97
N VAL A 92 -3.35 0.26 -4.84
CA VAL A 92 -1.97 0.21 -4.37
C VAL A 92 -1.51 -1.23 -4.29
N ILE A 93 -0.48 -1.56 -5.05
CA ILE A 93 0.08 -2.91 -5.13
C ILE A 93 1.52 -2.88 -4.62
N PHE A 94 1.83 -3.72 -3.63
CA PHE A 94 3.17 -3.88 -3.09
C PHE A 94 3.84 -5.10 -3.71
N ASN A 95 5.12 -4.98 -4.06
CA ASN A 95 5.88 -6.04 -4.71
C ASN A 95 6.19 -7.18 -3.73
N ASN A 96 5.45 -8.28 -3.85
CA ASN A 96 5.58 -9.45 -2.98
C ASN A 96 6.87 -10.26 -3.22
N ASN A 97 7.64 -9.93 -4.25
CA ASN A 97 8.94 -10.57 -4.52
C ASN A 97 10.07 -9.99 -3.65
N LEU A 98 9.78 -8.98 -2.84
CA LEU A 98 10.74 -8.29 -1.98
C LEU A 98 10.52 -8.64 -0.51
N SER A 99 11.52 -8.34 0.31
CA SER A 99 11.44 -8.53 1.76
C SER A 99 10.87 -7.28 2.42
N TRP A 100 9.88 -7.47 3.29
CA TRP A 100 9.13 -6.42 3.95
C TRP A 100 9.10 -6.59 5.47
N ASN A 101 9.11 -5.46 6.16
CA ASN A 101 8.77 -5.34 7.57
C ASN A 101 8.23 -3.93 7.82
N SER A 102 7.91 -3.57 9.05
CA SER A 102 7.59 -2.21 9.43
C SER A 102 8.47 -1.82 10.61
N TYR A 103 9.25 -0.76 10.46
CA TYR A 103 10.24 -0.34 11.46
C TYR A 103 10.49 1.16 11.39
N ARG A 104 11.20 1.67 12.40
CA ARG A 104 11.63 3.07 12.47
C ARG A 104 13.13 3.17 12.26
N GLY A 105 13.59 4.36 11.90
CA GLY A 105 15.01 4.65 11.74
C GLY A 105 15.58 4.31 10.36
N PRO A 106 16.90 4.10 10.24
CA PRO A 106 17.57 3.90 8.97
C PRO A 106 17.13 2.62 8.27
N LEU A 107 17.37 2.55 6.95
CA LEU A 107 17.13 1.33 6.18
C LEU A 107 17.91 0.15 6.76
N ARG A 108 17.29 -1.01 6.78
CA ARG A 108 17.85 -2.26 7.30
C ARG A 108 18.10 -3.24 6.16
N SER A 109 19.05 -4.15 6.38
CA SER A 109 19.29 -5.27 5.47
C SER A 109 18.42 -6.46 5.86
N SER A 110 17.98 -7.23 4.87
CA SER A 110 17.30 -8.50 5.10
C SER A 110 18.32 -9.61 5.42
N THR A 111 17.86 -10.67 6.10
CA THR A 111 18.71 -11.81 6.46
C THR A 111 19.24 -12.59 5.24
N GLY A 112 18.52 -12.53 4.10
CA GLY A 112 18.94 -13.16 2.85
C GLY A 112 19.77 -12.25 1.93
N GLY A 113 20.19 -11.07 2.42
CA GLY A 113 20.81 -10.02 1.62
C GLY A 113 19.80 -9.07 1.00
N GLY A 114 20.27 -7.93 0.50
CA GLY A 114 19.41 -6.86 -0.01
C GLY A 114 18.75 -6.04 1.09
N THR A 115 17.83 -5.18 0.70
CA THR A 115 17.14 -4.27 1.61
C THR A 115 15.92 -4.93 2.23
N LEU A 116 15.74 -4.76 3.55
CA LEU A 116 14.48 -4.99 4.22
C LEU A 116 13.64 -3.72 4.07
N ASN A 117 12.59 -3.78 3.24
CA ASN A 117 11.78 -2.61 2.93
C ASN A 117 10.84 -2.26 4.08
N ASP A 118 10.73 -0.97 4.40
CA ASP A 118 9.82 -0.48 5.42
C ASP A 118 8.44 -0.21 4.81
N PHE A 119 7.50 -1.10 5.09
CA PHE A 119 6.15 -1.07 4.55
C PHE A 119 5.43 0.25 4.86
N ARG A 120 5.51 0.75 6.11
CA ARG A 120 4.83 2.00 6.49
C ARG A 120 5.30 3.18 5.64
N ARG A 121 6.59 3.27 5.42
CA ARG A 121 7.22 4.35 4.64
C ARG A 121 6.75 4.33 3.19
N VAL A 122 6.72 3.15 2.58
CA VAL A 122 6.23 2.98 1.21
C VAL A 122 4.72 3.19 1.14
N ALA A 123 3.95 2.67 2.08
CA ALA A 123 2.50 2.87 2.15
C ALA A 123 2.12 4.35 2.23
N LEU A 124 2.80 5.13 3.09
CA LEU A 124 2.60 6.58 3.17
C LEU A 124 2.81 7.27 1.81
N HIS A 125 3.86 6.88 1.09
CA HIS A 125 4.17 7.41 -0.24
C HIS A 125 3.07 7.06 -1.26
N GLU A 126 2.71 5.78 -1.35
CA GLU A 126 1.71 5.31 -2.32
C GLU A 126 0.31 5.90 -2.05
N PHE A 127 -0.08 6.02 -0.79
CA PHE A 127 -1.36 6.67 -0.46
C PHE A 127 -1.37 8.16 -0.83
N GLY A 128 -0.21 8.82 -0.84
CA GLY A 128 -0.06 10.16 -1.41
C GLY A 128 -0.41 10.19 -2.91
N HIS A 129 0.03 9.19 -3.67
CA HIS A 129 -0.35 9.06 -5.09
C HIS A 129 -1.85 8.83 -5.27
N VAL A 130 -2.51 8.07 -4.39
CA VAL A 130 -3.98 7.94 -4.40
C VAL A 130 -4.67 9.29 -4.28
N LEU A 131 -4.11 10.22 -3.51
CA LEU A 131 -4.60 11.59 -3.38
C LEU A 131 -4.28 12.48 -4.60
N GLY A 132 -3.46 11.99 -5.52
CA GLY A 132 -3.04 12.74 -6.69
C GLY A 132 -1.74 13.55 -6.50
N LEU A 133 -1.00 13.28 -5.44
CA LEU A 133 0.28 13.91 -5.19
C LEU A 133 1.40 13.24 -6.00
N GLY A 134 2.14 14.01 -6.72
CA GLY A 134 3.35 13.63 -7.44
C GLY A 134 3.18 12.70 -8.55
#